data_9fa0be549672d2755837d039bd83ddbe
#
_entry.id   9fa0be549672d2755837d039bd83ddbe
#
_cell.length_a   1.000
_cell.length_b   1.000
_cell.length_c   1.000
_cell.angle_alpha   90.00
_cell.angle_beta   90.00
_cell.angle_gamma   90.00
#
_symmetry.space_group_name_H-M   'P 1'
#
loop_
_entity.id
_entity.type
_entity.pdbx_description
1 polymer ?
#
loop_
_entity_poly.entity_id
_entity_poly.type
_entity_poly.pdbx_seq_one_letter_code
_entity_poly.pdbx_strand_id
1 'polypeptide(L)' 'MSTLRLLVPGMTCRHCVRKVTAALRDVPGVQLVQADLTNTTVVLHGEPAVADVVAALDRAGFPGTVIPAHG' A
#
# COMPACT_ATOMS: atom_id res chain seq x y z
N MET A 1 -15.32 8.57 -2.04
CA MET A 1 -14.33 7.51 -2.05
C MET A 1 -12.98 8.05 -2.46
N SER A 2 -11.98 7.71 -1.69
CA SER A 2 -10.62 8.20 -1.94
C SER A 2 -9.74 7.06 -2.44
N THR A 3 -8.75 7.41 -3.22
CA THR A 3 -7.74 6.47 -3.70
C THR A 3 -6.38 6.95 -3.23
N LEU A 4 -5.64 6.07 -2.60
CA LEU A 4 -4.31 6.38 -2.11
C LEU A 4 -3.29 5.51 -2.85
N ARG A 5 -2.27 6.14 -3.39
CA ARG A 5 -1.19 5.45 -4.08
C ARG A 5 0.08 5.49 -3.26
N LEU A 6 0.78 4.37 -3.26
CA LEU A 6 2.05 4.27 -2.54
C LEU A 6 3.08 3.61 -3.44
N LEU A 7 4.31 4.10 -3.36
CA LEU A 7 5.44 3.46 -4.00
C LEU A 7 6.14 2.58 -2.98
N VAL A 8 6.27 1.30 -3.29
CA VAL A 8 6.90 0.32 -2.40
C VAL A 8 8.06 -0.34 -3.15
N PRO A 9 9.25 0.26 -3.14
CA PRO A 9 10.37 -0.23 -3.95
C PRO A 9 10.83 -1.65 -3.63
N GLY A 10 10.63 -2.09 -2.39
CA GLY A 10 11.01 -3.44 -1.99
C GLY A 10 10.08 -4.55 -2.47
N MET A 11 8.95 -4.17 -3.05
CA MET A 11 7.96 -5.13 -3.53
C MET A 11 8.35 -5.62 -4.93
N THR A 12 9.25 -6.59 -4.98
CA THR A 12 9.84 -7.04 -6.25
C THR A 12 9.46 -8.45 -6.66
N CYS A 13 8.65 -9.15 -5.86
CA CYS A 13 8.21 -10.50 -6.19
C CYS A 13 6.80 -10.73 -5.67
N ARG A 14 6.19 -11.83 -6.13
CA ARG A 14 4.82 -12.16 -5.73
C ARG A 14 4.67 -12.36 -4.23
N HIS A 15 5.70 -12.94 -3.62
CA HIS A 15 5.69 -13.14 -2.18
C HIS A 15 5.65 -11.82 -1.43
N CYS A 16 6.40 -10.84 -1.93
CA CYS A 16 6.39 -9.49 -1.37
C CYS A 16 5.02 -8.84 -1.54
N VAL A 17 4.42 -9.01 -2.70
CA VAL A 17 3.06 -8.49 -2.97
C VAL A 17 2.07 -9.04 -1.96
N ARG A 18 2.13 -10.34 -1.67
CA ARG A 18 1.23 -10.96 -0.70
C ARG A 18 1.40 -10.37 0.69
N LYS A 19 2.65 -10.17 1.11
CA LYS A 19 2.93 -9.59 2.42
C LYS A 19 2.40 -8.16 2.52
N VAL A 20 2.67 -7.37 1.50
CA VAL A 20 2.21 -5.98 1.47
C VAL A 20 0.68 -5.93 1.48
N THR A 21 0.05 -6.74 0.64
CA THR A 21 -1.41 -6.77 0.56
C THR A 21 -2.03 -7.16 1.91
N ALA A 22 -1.50 -8.21 2.54
CA ALA A 22 -2.01 -8.65 3.83
C ALA A 22 -1.87 -7.56 4.90
N ALA A 23 -0.70 -6.90 4.93
CA ALA A 23 -0.46 -5.84 5.90
C ALA A 23 -1.44 -4.67 5.72
N LEU A 24 -1.69 -4.30 4.46
CA LEU A 24 -2.55 -3.16 4.17
C LEU A 24 -4.03 -3.48 4.38
N ARG A 25 -4.44 -4.73 4.18
CA ARG A 25 -5.82 -5.12 4.43
C ARG A 25 -6.21 -5.05 5.90
N ASP A 26 -5.22 -5.12 6.78
CA ASP A 26 -5.47 -4.99 8.21
C ASP A 26 -5.63 -3.53 8.66
N VAL A 27 -5.33 -2.58 7.80
CA VAL A 27 -5.45 -1.17 8.13
C VAL A 27 -6.91 -0.75 8.12
N PRO A 28 -7.40 -0.11 9.21
CA PRO A 28 -8.78 0.37 9.23
C PRO A 28 -9.04 1.39 8.13
N GLY A 29 -10.18 1.26 7.48
CA GLY A 29 -10.58 2.17 6.42
C GLY A 29 -10.20 1.70 5.02
N VAL A 30 -9.36 0.70 4.89
CA VAL A 30 -9.00 0.12 3.60
C VAL A 30 -10.12 -0.81 3.15
N GLN A 31 -10.66 -0.56 1.96
CA GLN A 31 -11.71 -1.40 1.39
C GLN A 31 -11.18 -2.35 0.34
N LEU A 32 -10.18 -1.90 -0.44
CA LEU A 32 -9.62 -2.70 -1.51
C LEU A 32 -8.15 -2.36 -1.67
N VAL A 33 -7.33 -3.37 -1.89
CA VAL A 33 -5.88 -3.21 -2.13
C VAL A 33 -5.57 -3.75 -3.52
N GLN A 34 -4.94 -2.93 -4.34
CA GLN A 34 -4.46 -3.35 -5.66
C GLN A 34 -2.97 -3.11 -5.73
N ALA A 35 -2.23 -4.17 -5.98
CA ALA A 35 -0.78 -4.09 -6.08
C ALA A 35 -0.35 -4.20 -7.54
N ASP A 36 0.59 -3.35 -7.95
CA ASP A 36 1.17 -3.38 -9.28
C ASP A 36 2.66 -3.69 -9.14
N LEU A 37 3.01 -4.92 -9.45
CA LEU A 37 4.39 -5.39 -9.34
C LEU A 37 5.31 -4.71 -10.36
N THR A 38 4.79 -4.44 -11.54
CA THR A 38 5.57 -3.83 -12.61
C THR A 38 6.07 -2.44 -12.21
N ASN A 39 5.20 -1.65 -11.59
CA ASN A 39 5.53 -0.29 -11.16
C ASN A 39 5.91 -0.21 -9.68
N THR A 40 5.91 -1.32 -8.97
CA THR A 40 6.15 -1.40 -7.53
C THR A 40 5.26 -0.43 -6.74
N THR A 41 4.02 -0.27 -7.20
CA THR A 41 3.06 0.62 -6.57
C THR A 41 1.88 -0.16 -6.00
N VAL A 42 1.23 0.44 -5.01
CA VAL A 42 0.03 -0.12 -4.41
C VAL A 42 -1.05 0.96 -4.41
N VAL A 43 -2.25 0.59 -4.82
CA VAL A 43 -3.39 1.48 -4.80
C VAL A 43 -4.38 0.99 -3.76
N LEU A 44 -4.76 1.88 -2.86
CA LEU A 44 -5.74 1.59 -1.82
C LEU A 44 -7.02 2.36 -2.10
N HIS A 45 -8.13 1.65 -2.00
CA HIS A 45 -9.45 2.26 -2.12
C HIS A 45 -10.08 2.30 -0.73
N GLY A 46 -10.70 3.42 -0.40
CA GLY A 46 -11.29 3.66 0.90
C GLY A 46 -10.70 4.92 1.51
N GLU A 47 -10.75 5.02 2.83
CA GLU A 47 -10.26 6.21 3.53
C GLU A 47 -9.38 5.83 4.73
N PRO A 48 -8.29 5.12 4.51
CA PRO A 48 -7.39 4.80 5.61
C PRO A 48 -6.59 6.02 6.02
N ALA A 49 -6.15 6.03 7.27
CA ALA A 49 -5.21 7.04 7.74
C ALA A 49 -3.84 6.76 7.14
N VAL A 50 -3.22 7.78 6.55
CA VAL A 50 -1.90 7.62 5.91
C VAL A 50 -0.87 7.11 6.91
N ALA A 51 -0.89 7.61 8.13
CA ALA A 51 0.05 7.17 9.17
C ALA A 51 -0.09 5.68 9.45
N ASP A 52 -1.31 5.16 9.47
CA ASP A 52 -1.55 3.73 9.71
C ASP A 52 -1.05 2.89 8.54
N VAL A 53 -1.23 3.38 7.32
CA VAL A 53 -0.76 2.69 6.12
C VAL A 53 0.76 2.60 6.12
N VAL A 54 1.43 3.71 6.37
CA VAL A 54 2.90 3.75 6.41
C VAL A 54 3.43 2.85 7.52
N ALA A 55 2.80 2.88 8.70
CA ALA A 55 3.22 2.03 9.81
C ALA A 55 3.05 0.55 9.48
N ALA A 56 1.97 0.19 8.80
CA ALA A 56 1.73 -1.20 8.41
C ALA A 56 2.80 -1.70 7.44
N LEU A 57 3.16 -0.87 6.47
CA LEU A 57 4.22 -1.22 5.52
C LEU A 57 5.57 -1.36 6.22
N ASP A 58 5.86 -0.47 7.15
CA ASP A 58 7.10 -0.51 7.92
C ASP A 58 7.21 -1.82 8.70
N ARG A 59 6.13 -2.23 9.36
CA ARG A 59 6.08 -3.47 10.12
C ARG A 59 6.28 -4.69 9.24
N ALA A 60 5.78 -4.63 8.02
CA ALA A 60 5.92 -5.73 7.08
C ALA A 60 7.33 -5.81 6.49
N GLY A 61 8.16 -4.80 6.72
CA GLY A 61 9.50 -4.74 6.16
C GLY A 61 9.54 -4.17 4.75
N PHE A 62 8.49 -3.48 4.33
CA PHE A 62 8.38 -2.89 3.00
C PHE A 62 8.03 -1.41 3.11
N PRO A 63 8.99 -0.58 3.55
CA PRO A 63 8.70 0.85 3.66
C PRO A 63 8.25 1.43 2.33
N GLY A 64 7.19 2.21 2.38
CA GLY A 64 6.60 2.80 1.19
C GLY A 64 6.48 4.31 1.31
N THR A 65 6.33 4.97 0.19
CA THR A 65 6.15 6.41 0.10
C THR A 65 4.81 6.70 -0.52
N VAL A 66 4.06 7.63 0.07
CA VAL A 66 2.79 8.05 -0.50
C VAL A 66 3.05 8.89 -1.73
N ILE A 67 2.40 8.53 -2.83
CA ILE A 67 2.47 9.29 -4.08
C ILE A 67 1.27 10.23 -4.10
N PRO A 68 1.49 11.56 -4.21
CA PRO A 68 0.37 12.48 -4.28
C PRO A 68 -0.52 12.14 -5.47
N ALA A 69 -1.80 11.93 -5.19
CA ALA A 69 -2.77 11.67 -6.24
C ALA A 69 -3.40 12.98 -6.65
N HIS A 70 -2.92 13.57 -7.70
CA HIS A 70 -3.58 14.73 -8.27
C HIS A 70 -3.58 14.60 -9.77
N GLY A 71 -4.59 15.14 -10.30
CA GLY A 71 -4.72 15.12 -11.73
C GLY A 71 -3.64 15.96 -12.37
#